data_6dd950ddd1b894b7f496f3d664173f12
#
_entry.id   6dd950ddd1b894b7f496f3d664173f12
#
_cell.length_a   1.000
_cell.length_b   1.000
_cell.length_c   1.000
_cell.angle_alpha   90.00
_cell.angle_beta   90.00
_cell.angle_gamma   90.00
#
_symmetry.space_group_name_H-M   'P 1'
#
loop_
_entity.id
_entity.type
_entity.pdbx_description
1 polymer ?
#
loop_
_entity_poly.entity_id
_entity_poly.type
_entity_poly.pdbx_seq_one_letter_code
_entity_poly.pdbx_strand_id
1 'polypeptide(L)'
;MKLEHFGMAEPGDCRLVFTASAEELAAVLAKEQAAPDAPQDEEELLTAAVNRTILEGFDPLYRQLVQEQQLVPVTDPDFELLAVNKAEGFRAGAQFYALPPLELGRDTGFVQAIEPHPLRRLTIELEINRSYGDEERAADAAGKAALRDRVTRELYAKRCAQAKDRAEKEQIGRAHV
;
A
#
# COMPACT_ATOMS: atom_id res chain seq x y z
N MET A 1 4.71 25.53 -18.44
CA MET A 1 5.35 25.40 -17.11
C MET A 1 6.53 24.46 -17.14
N LYS A 2 7.54 24.62 -16.24
CA LYS A 2 8.75 23.82 -16.20
C LYS A 2 9.11 23.44 -14.78
N LEU A 3 9.44 22.17 -14.54
CA LEU A 3 9.96 21.68 -13.26
C LEU A 3 11.41 22.18 -13.10
N GLU A 4 11.71 22.82 -11.97
CA GLU A 4 13.07 23.23 -11.59
C GLU A 4 13.72 22.20 -10.68
N HIS A 5 13.00 21.75 -9.67
CA HIS A 5 13.52 20.87 -8.65
C HIS A 5 12.46 19.92 -8.14
N PHE A 6 12.86 18.68 -7.86
CA PHE A 6 12.09 17.70 -7.14
C PHE A 6 12.96 17.03 -6.08
N GLY A 7 12.45 16.82 -4.89
CA GLY A 7 13.14 16.13 -3.82
C GLY A 7 12.18 15.61 -2.76
N MET A 8 12.65 14.65 -1.97
CA MET A 8 11.94 14.18 -0.78
C MET A 8 12.69 14.68 0.45
N ALA A 9 12.01 15.43 1.31
CA ALA A 9 12.59 15.90 2.57
C ALA A 9 12.66 14.78 3.61
N GLU A 10 11.62 13.95 3.63
CA GLU A 10 11.49 12.73 4.43
C GLU A 10 10.87 11.63 3.55
N PRO A 11 10.94 10.35 3.94
CA PRO A 11 10.28 9.28 3.18
C PRO A 11 8.78 9.58 3.01
N GLY A 12 8.38 9.82 1.76
CA GLY A 12 7.01 10.15 1.40
C GLY A 12 6.67 11.64 1.36
N ASP A 13 7.45 12.56 1.96
CA ASP A 13 7.26 14.01 1.85
C ASP A 13 7.91 14.53 0.57
N CYS A 14 7.11 14.63 -0.48
CA CYS A 14 7.53 15.08 -1.80
C CYS A 14 7.40 16.59 -1.94
N ARG A 15 8.47 17.25 -2.37
CA ARG A 15 8.50 18.68 -2.62
C ARG A 15 8.99 18.95 -4.02
N LEU A 16 8.29 19.80 -4.73
CA LEU A 16 8.71 20.23 -6.07
C LEU A 16 8.66 21.75 -6.18
N VAL A 17 9.53 22.27 -7.01
CA VAL A 17 9.55 23.69 -7.37
C VAL A 17 9.43 23.77 -8.89
N PHE A 18 8.54 24.63 -9.35
CA PHE A 18 8.27 24.83 -10.76
C PHE A 18 8.14 26.31 -11.10
N THR A 19 8.31 26.61 -12.37
CA THR A 19 8.24 27.96 -12.91
C THR A 19 7.26 28.01 -14.07
N ALA A 20 6.60 29.16 -14.20
CA ALA A 20 5.89 29.57 -15.40
C ALA A 20 6.56 30.78 -16.02
N SER A 21 6.66 30.83 -17.32
CA SER A 21 7.27 31.95 -18.04
C SER A 21 6.39 33.19 -18.01
N ALA A 22 7.00 34.33 -18.27
CA ALA A 22 6.29 35.62 -18.45
C ALA A 22 5.18 35.50 -19.51
N GLU A 23 5.45 34.78 -20.61
CA GLU A 23 4.48 34.60 -21.69
C GLU A 23 3.25 33.80 -21.26
N GLU A 24 3.48 32.70 -20.51
CA GLU A 24 2.39 31.89 -19.95
C GLU A 24 1.53 32.69 -18.97
N LEU A 25 2.15 33.46 -18.07
CA LEU A 25 1.46 34.31 -17.13
C LEU A 25 0.69 35.44 -17.83
N ALA A 26 1.31 36.12 -18.80
CA ALA A 26 0.70 37.21 -19.55
C ALA A 26 -0.52 36.75 -20.37
N ALA A 27 -0.47 35.55 -20.96
CA ALA A 27 -1.60 34.98 -21.69
C ALA A 27 -2.82 34.74 -20.81
N VAL A 28 -2.60 34.28 -19.56
CA VAL A 28 -3.68 34.05 -18.60
C VAL A 28 -4.15 35.37 -18.02
N LEU A 29 -3.24 36.31 -17.71
CA LEU A 29 -3.56 37.63 -17.21
C LEU A 29 -4.50 38.39 -18.18
N ALA A 30 -4.24 38.32 -19.49
CA ALA A 30 -5.08 38.92 -20.50
C ALA A 30 -6.52 38.31 -20.54
N LYS A 31 -6.63 36.99 -20.30
CA LYS A 31 -7.92 36.29 -20.19
C LYS A 31 -8.69 36.76 -18.95
N GLU A 32 -8.02 36.85 -17.78
CA GLU A 32 -8.64 37.29 -16.53
C GLU A 32 -9.10 38.77 -16.62
N GLN A 33 -8.32 39.64 -17.24
CA GLN A 33 -8.70 41.01 -17.50
C GLN A 33 -9.93 41.18 -18.39
N ALA A 34 -10.13 40.27 -19.33
CA ALA A 34 -11.26 40.27 -20.25
C ALA A 34 -12.52 39.63 -19.64
N ALA A 35 -12.42 39.01 -18.47
CA ALA A 35 -13.57 38.43 -17.79
C ALA A 35 -14.54 39.48 -17.27
N PRO A 36 -15.88 39.23 -17.31
CA PRO A 36 -16.88 40.20 -16.85
C PRO A 36 -16.77 40.51 -15.35
N ASP A 37 -16.22 39.57 -14.56
CA ASP A 37 -16.05 39.71 -13.12
C ASP A 37 -14.56 39.91 -12.74
N ALA A 38 -13.78 40.55 -13.65
CA ALA A 38 -12.35 40.78 -13.42
C ALA A 38 -12.14 41.67 -12.17
N PRO A 39 -11.22 41.26 -11.26
CA PRO A 39 -10.84 42.10 -10.15
C PRO A 39 -10.31 43.45 -10.63
N GLN A 40 -10.70 44.52 -9.92
CA GLN A 40 -10.23 45.88 -10.25
C GLN A 40 -8.85 46.16 -9.63
N ASP A 41 -8.48 45.42 -8.61
CA ASP A 41 -7.14 45.49 -8.00
C ASP A 41 -6.14 44.69 -8.78
N GLU A 42 -5.01 45.34 -9.07
CA GLU A 42 -3.92 44.73 -9.86
C GLU A 42 -3.26 43.54 -9.15
N GLU A 43 -3.21 43.55 -7.82
CA GLU A 43 -2.64 42.48 -7.01
C GLU A 43 -3.57 41.26 -6.97
N GLU A 44 -4.88 41.50 -6.81
CA GLU A 44 -5.89 40.44 -6.87
C GLU A 44 -5.93 39.79 -8.28
N LEU A 45 -5.87 40.62 -9.31
CA LEU A 45 -5.84 40.16 -10.69
C LEU A 45 -4.62 39.31 -10.99
N LEU A 46 -3.44 39.70 -10.49
CA LEU A 46 -2.21 38.91 -10.63
C LEU A 46 -2.30 37.61 -9.88
N THR A 47 -2.86 37.63 -8.68
CA THR A 47 -3.08 36.41 -7.87
C THR A 47 -4.04 35.44 -8.58
N ALA A 48 -5.14 35.96 -9.14
CA ALA A 48 -6.09 35.16 -9.91
C ALA A 48 -5.42 34.51 -11.14
N ALA A 49 -4.60 35.30 -11.87
CA ALA A 49 -3.88 34.80 -13.03
C ALA A 49 -2.83 33.72 -12.67
N VAL A 50 -2.11 33.87 -11.56
CA VAL A 50 -1.17 32.87 -11.06
C VAL A 50 -1.91 31.59 -10.70
N ASN A 51 -2.98 31.66 -9.90
CA ASN A 51 -3.76 30.50 -9.52
C ASN A 51 -4.32 29.75 -10.74
N ARG A 52 -4.83 30.47 -11.71
CA ARG A 52 -5.34 29.88 -12.94
C ARG A 52 -4.26 29.23 -13.78
N THR A 53 -3.08 29.87 -13.89
CA THR A 53 -1.93 29.29 -14.58
C THR A 53 -1.49 27.98 -13.93
N ILE A 54 -1.50 27.91 -12.60
CA ILE A 54 -1.23 26.67 -11.85
C ILE A 54 -2.28 25.61 -12.17
N LEU A 55 -3.56 25.95 -12.08
CA LEU A 55 -4.66 25.00 -12.35
C LEU A 55 -4.63 24.44 -13.78
N GLU A 56 -4.32 25.27 -14.77
CA GLU A 56 -4.27 24.85 -16.19
C GLU A 56 -3.00 24.08 -16.55
N GLY A 57 -1.86 24.42 -15.92
CA GLY A 57 -0.54 23.92 -16.34
C GLY A 57 0.14 22.90 -15.42
N PHE A 58 -0.29 22.77 -14.18
CA PHE A 58 0.38 21.91 -13.20
C PHE A 58 0.10 20.42 -13.42
N ASP A 59 -1.13 20.04 -13.76
CA ASP A 59 -1.54 18.64 -13.86
C ASP A 59 -0.69 17.79 -14.83
N PRO A 60 -0.35 18.27 -16.06
CA PRO A 60 0.54 17.50 -16.93
C PRO A 60 1.94 17.28 -16.35
N LEU A 61 2.51 18.32 -15.72
CA LEU A 61 3.82 18.27 -15.09
C LEU A 61 3.83 17.32 -13.89
N TYR A 62 2.79 17.36 -13.08
CA TYR A 62 2.61 16.49 -11.93
C TYR A 62 2.48 15.02 -12.34
N ARG A 63 1.63 14.72 -13.32
CA ARG A 63 1.47 13.35 -13.84
C ARG A 63 2.76 12.78 -14.40
N GLN A 64 3.50 13.58 -15.16
CA GLN A 64 4.78 13.15 -15.68
C GLN A 64 5.75 12.81 -14.55
N LEU A 65 5.87 13.67 -13.53
CA LEU A 65 6.72 13.46 -12.36
C LEU A 65 6.33 12.17 -11.60
N VAL A 66 5.05 11.98 -11.34
CA VAL A 66 4.51 10.80 -10.64
C VAL A 66 4.88 9.51 -11.40
N GLN A 67 4.78 9.52 -12.73
CA GLN A 67 5.14 8.38 -13.57
C GLN A 67 6.65 8.11 -13.58
N GLU A 68 7.46 9.16 -13.77
CA GLU A 68 8.92 9.04 -13.84
C GLU A 68 9.52 8.54 -12.52
N GLN A 69 8.97 8.99 -11.39
CA GLN A 69 9.41 8.63 -10.05
C GLN A 69 8.70 7.41 -9.47
N GLN A 70 7.73 6.84 -10.21
CA GLN A 70 6.91 5.68 -9.77
C GLN A 70 6.24 5.91 -8.40
N LEU A 71 5.78 7.13 -8.15
CA LEU A 71 5.14 7.50 -6.90
C LEU A 71 3.66 7.11 -6.89
N VAL A 72 3.14 6.84 -5.68
CA VAL A 72 1.70 6.68 -5.44
C VAL A 72 1.25 7.83 -4.54
N PRO A 73 0.71 8.93 -5.10
CA PRO A 73 0.26 10.07 -4.30
C PRO A 73 -0.86 9.69 -3.33
N VAL A 74 -0.78 10.19 -2.11
CA VAL A 74 -1.76 9.95 -1.03
C VAL A 74 -2.55 11.21 -0.71
N THR A 75 -1.94 12.39 -0.91
CA THR A 75 -2.58 13.69 -0.69
C THR A 75 -2.57 14.50 -1.97
N ASP A 76 -3.51 15.45 -2.07
CA ASP A 76 -3.46 16.47 -3.10
C ASP A 76 -2.27 17.41 -2.86
N PRO A 77 -1.69 17.98 -3.93
CA PRO A 77 -0.61 18.95 -3.81
C PRO A 77 -1.07 20.26 -3.13
N ASP A 78 -0.31 20.70 -2.14
CA ASP A 78 -0.46 22.00 -1.50
C ASP A 78 0.53 23.00 -2.10
N PHE A 79 0.07 24.19 -2.47
CA PHE A 79 0.84 25.13 -3.26
C PHE A 79 1.31 26.34 -2.43
N GLU A 80 2.57 26.73 -2.65
CA GLU A 80 3.17 27.93 -2.09
C GLU A 80 3.77 28.80 -3.21
N LEU A 81 3.36 30.07 -3.27
CA LEU A 81 3.96 31.03 -4.21
C LEU A 81 5.28 31.55 -3.62
N LEU A 82 6.40 31.23 -4.29
CA LEU A 82 7.73 31.62 -3.84
C LEU A 82 8.16 32.98 -4.37
N ALA A 83 7.84 33.28 -5.62
CA ALA A 83 8.13 34.56 -6.26
C ALA A 83 7.20 34.79 -7.45
N VAL A 84 6.84 36.06 -7.67
CA VAL A 84 6.10 36.49 -8.85
C VAL A 84 6.66 37.80 -9.39
N ASN A 85 6.87 37.86 -10.70
CA ASN A 85 7.30 39.04 -11.41
C ASN A 85 6.67 39.03 -12.82
N LYS A 86 5.92 40.07 -13.16
CA LYS A 86 5.25 40.17 -14.47
C LYS A 86 6.20 40.05 -15.67
N ALA A 87 7.44 40.47 -15.50
CA ALA A 87 8.45 40.42 -16.56
C ALA A 87 9.15 39.06 -16.69
N GLU A 88 9.18 38.27 -15.62
CA GLU A 88 9.90 36.98 -15.54
C GLU A 88 8.99 35.77 -15.42
N GLY A 89 7.73 36.01 -15.04
CA GLY A 89 6.77 34.96 -14.70
C GLY A 89 6.68 34.73 -13.19
N PHE A 90 6.42 33.48 -12.78
CA PHE A 90 6.38 33.14 -11.37
C PHE A 90 7.09 31.81 -11.06
N ARG A 91 7.44 31.68 -9.80
CA ARG A 91 8.05 30.48 -9.22
C ARG A 91 7.19 30.01 -8.05
N ALA A 92 6.78 28.77 -8.05
CA ALA A 92 5.95 28.19 -7.00
C ALA A 92 6.49 26.84 -6.53
N GLY A 93 6.21 26.53 -5.28
CA GLY A 93 6.42 25.23 -4.68
C GLY A 93 5.12 24.43 -4.63
N ALA A 94 5.21 23.11 -4.65
CA ALA A 94 4.12 22.23 -4.25
C ALA A 94 4.66 21.13 -3.36
N GLN A 95 3.87 20.78 -2.33
CA GLN A 95 4.17 19.71 -1.39
C GLN A 95 3.03 18.70 -1.38
N PHE A 96 3.35 17.42 -1.43
CA PHE A 96 2.37 16.33 -1.30
C PHE A 96 3.03 15.10 -0.71
N TYR A 97 2.21 14.22 -0.14
CA TYR A 97 2.68 12.94 0.37
C TYR A 97 2.44 11.84 -0.68
N ALA A 98 3.46 11.00 -0.87
CA ALA A 98 3.37 9.84 -1.73
C ALA A 98 3.94 8.62 -1.01
N LEU A 99 3.37 7.45 -1.25
CA LEU A 99 3.99 6.20 -0.84
C LEU A 99 5.25 5.99 -1.70
N PRO A 100 6.40 5.72 -1.07
CA PRO A 100 7.58 5.32 -1.82
C PRO A 100 7.30 4.00 -2.54
N PRO A 101 8.01 3.69 -3.63
CA PRO A 101 7.93 2.38 -4.26
C PRO A 101 8.20 1.31 -3.21
N LEU A 102 7.21 0.46 -2.96
CA LEU A 102 7.35 -0.66 -2.04
C LEU A 102 8.27 -1.68 -2.69
N GLU A 103 9.51 -1.70 -2.27
CA GLU A 103 10.34 -2.88 -2.47
C GLU A 103 9.80 -3.96 -1.55
N LEU A 104 8.90 -4.80 -2.08
CA LEU A 104 8.55 -6.03 -1.43
C LEU A 104 9.83 -6.82 -1.29
N GLY A 105 10.29 -6.98 -0.06
CA GLY A 105 11.36 -7.89 0.26
C GLY A 105 11.00 -9.29 -0.26
N ARG A 106 11.51 -10.33 0.30
CA ARG A 106 11.22 -11.70 -0.08
C ARG A 106 9.73 -12.00 0.13
N ASP A 107 8.93 -11.99 -0.93
CA ASP A 107 7.48 -12.29 -0.92
C ASP A 107 7.17 -13.78 -1.04
N THR A 108 8.20 -14.59 -1.37
CA THR A 108 8.11 -16.04 -1.55
C THR A 108 9.09 -16.77 -0.63
N GLY A 109 8.73 -18.00 -0.28
CA GLY A 109 9.60 -18.89 0.51
C GLY A 109 9.49 -18.69 2.03
N PHE A 110 8.47 -18.03 2.52
CA PHE A 110 8.14 -18.07 3.94
C PHE A 110 7.57 -19.44 4.29
N VAL A 111 8.29 -20.17 5.12
CA VAL A 111 7.82 -21.42 5.72
C VAL A 111 7.20 -21.06 7.05
N GLN A 112 5.89 -21.03 7.11
CA GLN A 112 5.18 -20.94 8.39
C GLN A 112 5.13 -22.33 9.01
N ALA A 113 5.76 -22.50 10.16
CA ALA A 113 5.61 -23.71 10.95
C ALA A 113 4.16 -23.76 11.47
N ILE A 114 3.37 -24.70 10.94
CA ILE A 114 2.02 -24.93 11.40
C ILE A 114 2.10 -26.00 12.48
N GLU A 115 2.00 -25.58 13.74
CA GLU A 115 1.90 -26.50 14.86
C GLU A 115 0.45 -26.99 14.99
N PRO A 116 0.19 -28.30 14.79
CA PRO A 116 -1.14 -28.85 15.05
C PRO A 116 -1.47 -28.75 16.52
N HIS A 117 -2.76 -28.50 16.83
CA HIS A 117 -3.21 -28.50 18.22
C HIS A 117 -2.84 -29.79 18.95
N PRO A 118 -2.36 -29.70 20.19
CA PRO A 118 -1.96 -30.90 20.95
C PRO A 118 -3.13 -31.86 21.10
N LEU A 119 -2.85 -33.16 20.99
CA LEU A 119 -3.84 -34.22 21.19
C LEU A 119 -4.16 -34.32 22.68
N ARG A 120 -5.44 -34.22 23.03
CA ARG A 120 -5.89 -34.46 24.39
C ARG A 120 -5.97 -35.97 24.63
N ARG A 121 -5.60 -36.42 25.81
CA ARG A 121 -5.65 -37.83 26.22
C ARG A 121 -7.05 -38.44 25.96
N LEU A 122 -8.13 -37.70 26.30
CA LEU A 122 -9.50 -38.12 26.05
C LEU A 122 -9.78 -38.43 24.56
N THR A 123 -9.23 -37.64 23.65
CA THR A 123 -9.38 -37.87 22.19
C THR A 123 -8.75 -39.21 21.76
N ILE A 124 -7.60 -39.52 22.31
CA ILE A 124 -6.91 -40.81 22.03
C ILE A 124 -7.72 -41.98 22.58
N GLU A 125 -8.21 -41.87 23.82
CA GLU A 125 -9.01 -42.91 24.46
C GLU A 125 -10.35 -43.13 23.73
N LEU A 126 -11.02 -42.08 23.27
CA LEU A 126 -12.22 -42.19 22.45
C LEU A 126 -11.98 -42.90 21.13
N GLU A 127 -10.87 -42.61 20.46
CA GLU A 127 -10.53 -43.25 19.18
C GLU A 127 -10.17 -44.71 19.37
N ILE A 128 -9.44 -45.06 20.44
CA ILE A 128 -9.13 -46.44 20.79
C ILE A 128 -10.45 -47.23 21.03
N ASN A 129 -11.35 -46.72 21.87
CA ASN A 129 -12.61 -47.35 22.14
C ASN A 129 -13.48 -47.53 20.89
N ARG A 130 -13.46 -46.55 19.99
CA ARG A 130 -14.28 -46.58 18.78
C ARG A 130 -13.75 -47.54 17.71
N SER A 131 -12.45 -47.50 17.46
CA SER A 131 -11.84 -48.16 16.29
C SER A 131 -11.05 -49.40 16.65
N TYR A 132 -10.63 -49.57 17.91
CA TYR A 132 -9.73 -50.61 18.38
C TYR A 132 -10.16 -51.27 19.69
N GLY A 133 -11.43 -51.13 20.07
CA GLY A 133 -11.93 -51.61 21.35
C GLY A 133 -11.77 -53.11 21.61
N ASP A 134 -11.81 -53.94 20.56
CA ASP A 134 -11.58 -55.41 20.68
C ASP A 134 -10.09 -55.72 20.84
N GLU A 135 -9.21 -55.03 20.12
CA GLU A 135 -7.76 -55.13 20.23
C GLU A 135 -7.29 -54.69 21.62
N GLU A 136 -7.84 -53.58 22.16
CA GLU A 136 -7.52 -53.12 23.52
C GLU A 136 -7.94 -54.13 24.60
N ARG A 137 -9.12 -54.75 24.45
CA ARG A 137 -9.58 -55.76 25.38
C ARG A 137 -8.76 -57.05 25.42
N ALA A 138 -8.24 -57.43 24.28
CA ALA A 138 -7.40 -58.60 24.12
C ALA A 138 -5.94 -58.37 24.51
N ALA A 139 -5.50 -57.12 24.60
CA ALA A 139 -4.10 -56.75 24.83
C ALA A 139 -3.73 -56.76 26.31
N ASP A 140 -2.50 -57.18 26.61
CA ASP A 140 -1.86 -57.00 27.92
C ASP A 140 -1.41 -55.53 28.13
N ALA A 141 -0.80 -55.23 29.26
CA ALA A 141 -0.40 -53.85 29.61
C ALA A 141 0.59 -53.25 28.59
N ALA A 142 1.52 -54.04 28.05
CA ALA A 142 2.48 -53.61 27.06
C ALA A 142 1.81 -53.39 25.69
N GLY A 143 0.88 -54.25 25.29
CA GLY A 143 0.08 -54.10 24.08
C GLY A 143 -0.83 -52.87 24.12
N LYS A 144 -1.44 -52.55 25.26
CA LYS A 144 -2.23 -51.31 25.44
C LYS A 144 -1.39 -50.07 25.30
N ALA A 145 -0.14 -50.07 25.81
CA ALA A 145 0.75 -48.94 25.64
C ALA A 145 1.18 -48.78 24.14
N ALA A 146 1.52 -49.88 23.49
CA ALA A 146 1.86 -49.88 22.07
C ALA A 146 0.71 -49.40 21.16
N LEU A 147 -0.52 -49.82 21.50
CA LEU A 147 -1.77 -49.39 20.83
C LEU A 147 -1.97 -47.88 20.98
N ARG A 148 -1.83 -47.35 22.19
CA ARG A 148 -1.91 -45.89 22.41
C ARG A 148 -0.91 -45.11 21.61
N ASP A 149 0.33 -45.56 21.58
CA ASP A 149 1.41 -44.89 20.81
C ASP A 149 1.14 -44.91 19.29
N ARG A 150 0.58 -46.01 18.77
CA ARG A 150 0.18 -46.15 17.38
C ARG A 150 -0.95 -45.16 17.06
N VAL A 151 -2.03 -45.18 17.82
CA VAL A 151 -3.19 -44.31 17.61
C VAL A 151 -2.84 -42.84 17.79
N THR A 152 -1.96 -42.52 18.74
CA THR A 152 -1.45 -41.13 18.90
C THR A 152 -0.74 -40.65 17.65
N ARG A 153 0.16 -41.46 17.06
CA ARG A 153 0.88 -41.13 15.82
C ARG A 153 -0.08 -40.96 14.65
N GLU A 154 -1.06 -41.85 14.49
CA GLU A 154 -2.05 -41.75 13.41
C GLU A 154 -2.93 -40.51 13.51
N LEU A 155 -3.43 -40.20 14.71
CA LEU A 155 -4.21 -38.98 14.95
C LEU A 155 -3.39 -37.71 14.75
N TYR A 156 -2.13 -37.72 15.17
CA TYR A 156 -1.23 -36.61 14.95
C TYR A 156 -0.96 -36.39 13.46
N ALA A 157 -0.69 -37.45 12.70
CA ALA A 157 -0.52 -37.36 11.26
C ALA A 157 -1.76 -36.80 10.53
N LYS A 158 -2.97 -37.25 10.92
CA LYS A 158 -4.23 -36.70 10.39
C LYS A 158 -4.39 -35.23 10.69
N ARG A 159 -4.05 -34.78 11.89
CA ARG A 159 -4.10 -33.34 12.26
C ARG A 159 -3.09 -32.49 11.50
N CYS A 160 -1.88 -33.00 11.29
CA CYS A 160 -0.89 -32.32 10.48
C CYS A 160 -1.37 -32.16 9.03
N ALA A 161 -1.95 -33.21 8.44
CA ALA A 161 -2.53 -33.12 7.10
C ALA A 161 -3.68 -32.11 7.02
N GLN A 162 -4.60 -32.14 7.98
CA GLN A 162 -5.71 -31.17 8.04
C GLN A 162 -5.23 -29.72 8.25
N ALA A 163 -4.19 -29.49 9.05
CA ALA A 163 -3.60 -28.18 9.25
C ALA A 163 -2.96 -27.67 7.95
N LYS A 164 -2.27 -28.56 7.23
CA LYS A 164 -1.68 -28.24 5.92
C LYS A 164 -2.75 -27.88 4.88
N ASP A 165 -3.81 -28.69 4.75
CA ASP A 165 -4.92 -28.43 3.83
C ASP A 165 -5.62 -27.09 4.12
N ARG A 166 -5.77 -26.73 5.41
CA ARG A 166 -6.35 -25.42 5.79
C ARG A 166 -5.45 -24.28 5.35
N ALA A 167 -4.14 -24.38 5.61
CA ALA A 167 -3.20 -23.34 5.22
C ALA A 167 -3.16 -23.14 3.70
N GLU A 168 -3.20 -24.22 2.93
CA GLU A 168 -3.27 -24.15 1.46
C GLU A 168 -4.55 -23.48 0.99
N LYS A 169 -5.71 -23.79 1.60
CA LYS A 169 -6.99 -23.15 1.27
C LYS A 169 -7.03 -21.66 1.64
N GLU A 170 -6.46 -21.29 2.77
CA GLU A 170 -6.37 -19.88 3.20
C GLU A 170 -5.44 -19.07 2.29
N GLN A 171 -4.34 -19.64 1.81
CA GLN A 171 -3.45 -18.99 0.84
C GLN A 171 -4.14 -18.77 -0.51
N ILE A 172 -4.90 -19.76 -1.01
CA ILE A 172 -5.66 -19.62 -2.25
C ILE A 172 -6.75 -18.54 -2.12
N GLY A 173 -7.42 -18.46 -0.96
CA GLY A 173 -8.43 -17.43 -0.70
C GLY A 173 -7.89 -15.99 -0.68
N ARG A 174 -6.62 -15.78 -0.31
CA ARG A 174 -5.97 -14.47 -0.31
C ARG A 174 -5.42 -14.04 -1.68
N ALA A 175 -5.17 -14.98 -2.57
CA ALA A 175 -4.68 -14.71 -3.93
C ALA A 175 -5.79 -14.22 -4.90
N HIS A 176 -7.07 -14.23 -4.47
CA HIS A 176 -8.22 -13.85 -5.28
C HIS A 176 -8.97 -12.60 -4.75
N VAL A 177 -8.38 -11.87 -3.82
CA VAL A 177 -8.84 -10.55 -3.34
C VAL A 177 -7.83 -9.50 -3.78
#